data_535b59e0c974d26947c851cafd48d986
#
_entry.id   535b59e0c974d26947c851cafd48d986
#
_cell.length_a   1.000
_cell.length_b   1.000
_cell.length_c   1.000
_cell.angle_alpha   90.00
_cell.angle_beta   90.00
_cell.angle_gamma   90.00
#
_symmetry.space_group_name_H-M   'P 1'
#
loop_
_entity.id
_entity.type
_entity.pdbx_description
1 polymer ?
#
loop_
_entity_poly.entity_id
_entity_poly.type
_entity_poly.pdbx_seq_one_letter_code
_entity_poly.pdbx_strand_id
1 'polypeptide(L)'
;MASDRIEKGDIVWLEYDAWTVNPNGTQTLFDTTHDEVAKKEGKFDEKKVYMEVPVVVGRGRLSEGLDAALLEAKLSETKEVLIPPEKGAGARDPRLVELRTEREFLRQEINPDVGMEVSIGGKHGIVTAVSAGRVRVDFNNPLAGKVLKYVFKPLRKAKTPEERVRAILDMDYGLADQFKIHLKDGTAEIQVPDVCKTDEKWFVSKFRVVADLRELADLKSIRFVEEYEKKEPKPEAKAEPKKAETPVEKDTAEKQAEEAPAQRPRKKATATKAKGAGPASSKREPSKTEKAPEEL
;
A
#
# COMPACT_ATOMS: atom_id res chain seq x y z
N MET A 1 34.75 17.27 -12.24
CA MET A 1 33.38 17.66 -11.94
C MET A 1 32.53 16.39 -12.11
N ALA A 2 31.78 16.00 -11.11
CA ALA A 2 30.88 14.84 -11.27
C ALA A 2 29.82 15.22 -12.31
N SER A 3 29.59 14.35 -13.28
CA SER A 3 28.59 14.58 -14.32
C SER A 3 27.20 14.63 -13.68
N ASP A 4 26.45 15.72 -13.94
CA ASP A 4 25.05 15.84 -13.54
C ASP A 4 24.10 14.92 -14.35
N ARG A 5 24.69 14.15 -15.26
CA ARG A 5 23.98 13.19 -16.08
C ARG A 5 23.71 11.92 -15.31
N ILE A 6 22.49 11.42 -15.42
CA ILE A 6 22.04 10.17 -14.84
C ILE A 6 22.34 9.04 -15.83
N GLU A 7 22.93 7.95 -15.33
CA GLU A 7 23.33 6.79 -16.13
C GLU A 7 22.64 5.52 -15.62
N LYS A 8 22.60 4.51 -16.48
CA LYS A 8 22.04 3.21 -16.12
C LYS A 8 22.85 2.58 -14.97
N GLY A 9 22.15 2.19 -13.91
CA GLY A 9 22.76 1.64 -12.69
C GLY A 9 23.03 2.69 -11.62
N ASP A 10 22.82 3.99 -11.92
CA ASP A 10 22.86 5.01 -10.88
C ASP A 10 21.69 4.82 -9.89
N ILE A 11 21.98 5.08 -8.62
CA ILE A 11 20.98 5.22 -7.58
C ILE A 11 20.72 6.71 -7.40
N VAL A 12 19.48 7.14 -7.59
CA VAL A 12 19.06 8.54 -7.59
C VAL A 12 17.94 8.72 -6.57
N TRP A 13 18.02 9.77 -5.75
CA TRP A 13 16.89 10.19 -4.92
C TRP A 13 15.95 11.04 -5.74
N LEU A 14 14.69 10.65 -5.73
CA LEU A 14 13.63 11.17 -6.57
C LEU A 14 12.48 11.73 -5.74
N GLU A 15 12.10 12.97 -5.99
CA GLU A 15 10.78 13.50 -5.65
C GLU A 15 9.88 13.36 -6.85
N TYR A 16 8.63 12.99 -6.64
CA TYR A 16 7.66 12.87 -7.72
C TYR A 16 6.22 12.96 -7.25
N ASP A 17 5.38 13.31 -8.21
CA ASP A 17 3.94 13.17 -8.15
C ASP A 17 3.48 12.37 -9.36
N ALA A 18 2.56 11.43 -9.15
CA ALA A 18 2.16 10.48 -10.18
C ALA A 18 0.64 10.36 -10.28
N TRP A 19 0.12 10.57 -11.49
CA TRP A 19 -1.30 10.52 -11.80
C TRP A 19 -1.61 9.51 -12.89
N THR A 20 -2.81 8.94 -12.84
CA THR A 20 -3.41 8.30 -14.01
C THR A 20 -4.18 9.35 -14.80
N VAL A 21 -4.07 9.31 -16.12
CA VAL A 21 -4.79 10.20 -17.04
C VAL A 21 -5.88 9.40 -17.74
N ASN A 22 -7.13 9.82 -17.55
CA ASN A 22 -8.27 9.21 -18.21
C ASN A 22 -8.47 9.77 -19.63
N PRO A 23 -9.18 9.06 -20.53
CA PRO A 23 -9.44 9.55 -21.90
C PRO A 23 -10.19 10.91 -21.98
N ASN A 24 -10.94 11.25 -20.93
CA ASN A 24 -11.63 12.54 -20.80
C ASN A 24 -10.71 13.67 -20.28
N GLY A 25 -9.42 13.40 -20.09
CA GLY A 25 -8.44 14.36 -19.57
C GLY A 25 -8.42 14.51 -18.06
N THR A 26 -9.31 13.85 -17.30
CA THR A 26 -9.25 13.88 -15.84
C THR A 26 -8.04 13.13 -15.32
N GLN A 27 -7.37 13.71 -14.31
CA GLN A 27 -6.22 13.12 -13.67
C GLN A 27 -6.60 12.65 -12.27
N THR A 28 -6.07 11.50 -11.85
CA THR A 28 -6.28 10.98 -10.50
C THR A 28 -4.93 10.62 -9.92
N LEU A 29 -4.56 11.25 -8.81
CA LEU A 29 -3.33 10.96 -8.09
C LEU A 29 -3.34 9.50 -7.61
N PHE A 30 -2.29 8.74 -7.88
CA PHE A 30 -2.13 7.39 -7.36
C PHE A 30 -0.91 7.24 -6.46
N ASP A 31 0.11 8.10 -6.59
CA ASP A 31 1.28 8.11 -5.73
C ASP A 31 1.96 9.49 -5.71
N THR A 32 2.62 9.83 -4.60
CA THR A 32 3.37 11.08 -4.44
C THR A 32 4.37 10.99 -3.28
N THR A 33 5.46 11.73 -3.38
CA THR A 33 6.42 11.96 -2.30
C THR A 33 6.13 13.24 -1.50
N HIS A 34 5.11 14.02 -1.90
CA HIS A 34 4.75 15.29 -1.27
C HIS A 34 3.45 15.16 -0.47
N ASP A 35 3.50 15.40 0.83
CA ASP A 35 2.35 15.34 1.72
C ASP A 35 1.28 16.40 1.40
N GLU A 36 1.70 17.60 0.96
CA GLU A 36 0.80 18.68 0.55
C GLU A 36 -0.06 18.29 -0.66
N VAL A 37 0.55 17.60 -1.65
CA VAL A 37 -0.15 17.11 -2.84
C VAL A 37 -1.12 16.01 -2.44
N ALA A 38 -0.70 15.07 -1.59
CA ALA A 38 -1.56 14.01 -1.08
C ALA A 38 -2.79 14.57 -0.32
N LYS A 39 -2.60 15.59 0.52
CA LYS A 39 -3.68 16.28 1.25
C LYS A 39 -4.64 16.99 0.31
N LYS A 40 -4.12 17.70 -0.69
CA LYS A 40 -4.92 18.42 -1.69
C LYS A 40 -5.80 17.48 -2.51
N GLU A 41 -5.28 16.33 -2.89
CA GLU A 41 -5.98 15.33 -3.69
C GLU A 41 -6.81 14.35 -2.84
N GLY A 42 -6.88 14.53 -1.51
CA GLY A 42 -7.62 13.66 -0.60
C GLY A 42 -7.08 12.24 -0.52
N LYS A 43 -5.78 12.05 -0.75
CA LYS A 43 -5.06 10.77 -0.74
C LYS A 43 -4.00 10.69 0.37
N PHE A 44 -4.08 11.57 1.35
CA PHE A 44 -3.15 11.57 2.47
C PHE A 44 -3.33 10.35 3.36
N ASP A 45 -2.23 9.66 3.65
CA ASP A 45 -2.17 8.52 4.57
C ASP A 45 -1.18 8.84 5.70
N GLU A 46 -1.66 8.86 6.93
CA GLU A 46 -0.84 9.12 8.14
C GLU A 46 0.27 8.09 8.36
N LYS A 47 0.13 6.89 7.79
CA LYS A 47 1.12 5.82 7.92
C LYS A 47 2.23 5.91 6.88
N LYS A 48 2.02 6.67 5.81
CA LYS A 48 3.00 6.87 4.74
C LYS A 48 3.94 8.01 5.10
N VAL A 49 5.24 7.74 5.01
CA VAL A 49 6.26 8.79 5.11
C VAL A 49 6.43 9.43 3.74
N TYR A 50 6.19 10.74 3.67
CA TYR A 50 6.35 11.53 2.45
C TYR A 50 7.75 12.13 2.43
N MET A 51 8.61 11.58 1.61
CA MET A 51 10.01 12.00 1.47
C MET A 51 10.56 11.56 0.12
N GLU A 52 11.72 12.08 -0.25
CA GLU A 52 12.47 11.60 -1.40
C GLU A 52 12.74 10.09 -1.31
N VAL A 53 12.58 9.38 -2.42
CA VAL A 53 12.80 7.93 -2.47
C VAL A 53 14.01 7.59 -3.34
N PRO A 54 14.91 6.71 -2.88
CA PRO A 54 15.99 6.21 -3.72
C PRO A 54 15.42 5.25 -4.77
N VAL A 55 15.88 5.39 -6.02
CA VAL A 55 15.52 4.53 -7.14
C VAL A 55 16.75 4.13 -7.93
N VAL A 56 16.77 2.92 -8.48
CA VAL A 56 17.82 2.46 -9.40
C VAL A 56 17.34 2.65 -10.83
N VAL A 57 18.13 3.36 -11.62
CA VAL A 57 17.77 3.71 -12.99
C VAL A 57 18.17 2.61 -13.98
N GLY A 58 17.28 2.24 -14.88
CA GLY A 58 17.55 1.34 -16.01
C GLY A 58 17.76 -0.13 -15.62
N ARG A 59 17.19 -0.59 -14.50
CA ARG A 59 17.29 -1.99 -14.01
C ARG A 59 15.92 -2.69 -13.93
N GLY A 60 14.90 -2.14 -14.57
CA GLY A 60 13.56 -2.73 -14.61
C GLY A 60 12.81 -2.68 -13.28
N ARG A 61 13.24 -1.84 -12.34
CA ARG A 61 12.51 -1.57 -11.08
C ARG A 61 11.43 -0.51 -11.26
N LEU A 62 11.66 0.38 -12.19
CA LEU A 62 10.71 1.38 -12.65
C LEU A 62 10.06 0.93 -13.96
N SER A 63 8.97 1.58 -14.34
CA SER A 63 8.40 1.39 -15.66
C SER A 63 9.39 1.85 -16.75
N GLU A 64 9.37 1.19 -17.91
CA GLU A 64 10.27 1.51 -19.03
C GLU A 64 10.22 2.99 -19.40
N GLY A 65 9.02 3.58 -19.40
CA GLY A 65 8.83 4.99 -19.71
C GLY A 65 9.46 5.94 -18.69
N LEU A 66 9.39 5.60 -17.40
CA LEU A 66 10.01 6.41 -16.34
C LEU A 66 11.53 6.26 -16.34
N ASP A 67 12.04 5.04 -16.53
CA ASP A 67 13.47 4.79 -16.68
C ASP A 67 14.07 5.59 -17.85
N ALA A 68 13.41 5.59 -19.00
CA ALA A 68 13.83 6.35 -20.16
C ALA A 68 13.83 7.86 -19.88
N ALA A 69 12.79 8.36 -19.21
CA ALA A 69 12.68 9.78 -18.86
C ALA A 69 13.75 10.23 -17.86
N LEU A 70 14.14 9.36 -16.91
CA LEU A 70 15.20 9.62 -15.95
C LEU A 70 16.58 9.69 -16.61
N LEU A 71 16.88 8.80 -17.57
CA LEU A 71 18.14 8.82 -18.33
C LEU A 71 18.35 10.09 -19.15
N GLU A 72 17.25 10.77 -19.53
CA GLU A 72 17.28 12.05 -20.23
C GLU A 72 17.25 13.27 -19.31
N ALA A 73 16.92 13.07 -18.02
CA ALA A 73 16.83 14.15 -17.05
C ALA A 73 18.21 14.56 -16.49
N LYS A 74 18.27 15.78 -15.99
CA LYS A 74 19.41 16.28 -15.23
C LYS A 74 19.06 16.37 -13.75
N LEU A 75 20.07 16.29 -12.90
CA LEU A 75 19.88 16.49 -11.47
C LEU A 75 19.30 17.89 -11.19
N SER A 76 18.40 17.97 -10.23
CA SER A 76 17.70 19.19 -9.79
C SER A 76 16.76 19.83 -10.82
N GLU A 77 16.54 19.20 -11.97
CA GLU A 77 15.59 19.64 -12.99
C GLU A 77 14.24 18.93 -12.81
N THR A 78 13.15 19.70 -12.77
CA THR A 78 11.79 19.11 -12.76
C THR A 78 11.39 18.77 -14.19
N LYS A 79 10.99 17.52 -14.41
CA LYS A 79 10.53 17.02 -15.72
C LYS A 79 9.15 16.40 -15.59
N GLU A 80 8.32 16.66 -16.59
CA GLU A 80 7.01 16.01 -16.76
C GLU A 80 7.09 14.99 -17.90
N VAL A 81 6.50 13.81 -17.68
CA VAL A 81 6.42 12.76 -18.70
C VAL A 81 5.05 12.09 -18.69
N LEU A 82 4.53 11.82 -19.88
CA LEU A 82 3.37 10.98 -20.12
C LEU A 82 3.84 9.61 -20.60
N ILE A 83 3.46 8.57 -19.90
CA ILE A 83 3.87 7.19 -20.15
C ILE A 83 2.65 6.42 -20.64
N PRO A 84 2.66 5.94 -21.88
CA PRO A 84 1.58 5.12 -22.41
C PRO A 84 1.55 3.75 -21.69
N PRO A 85 0.42 3.04 -21.71
CA PRO A 85 0.24 1.78 -20.98
C PRO A 85 1.34 0.75 -21.26
N GLU A 86 1.78 0.63 -22.50
CA GLU A 86 2.78 -0.36 -22.95
C GLU A 86 4.14 -0.15 -22.29
N LYS A 87 4.50 1.11 -22.01
CA LYS A 87 5.75 1.50 -21.33
C LYS A 87 5.54 1.80 -19.84
N GLY A 88 4.30 1.69 -19.37
CA GLY A 88 3.89 1.90 -17.98
C GLY A 88 3.60 0.58 -17.26
N ALA A 89 2.36 0.42 -16.84
CA ALA A 89 1.89 -0.77 -16.12
C ALA A 89 1.41 -1.92 -17.03
N GLY A 90 1.61 -1.82 -18.33
CA GLY A 90 1.17 -2.77 -19.35
C GLY A 90 -0.28 -2.54 -19.81
N ALA A 91 -0.67 -3.23 -20.86
CA ALA A 91 -2.04 -3.26 -21.33
C ALA A 91 -2.92 -4.08 -20.36
N ARG A 92 -4.19 -3.72 -20.26
CA ARG A 92 -5.16 -4.50 -19.49
C ARG A 92 -5.48 -5.81 -20.21
N ASP A 93 -5.35 -6.94 -19.52
CA ASP A 93 -5.69 -8.27 -20.06
C ASP A 93 -7.14 -8.64 -19.67
N PRO A 94 -8.05 -8.78 -20.64
CA PRO A 94 -9.43 -9.21 -20.37
C PRO A 94 -9.55 -10.60 -19.72
N ARG A 95 -8.54 -11.48 -19.90
CA ARG A 95 -8.50 -12.81 -19.30
C ARG A 95 -8.28 -12.79 -17.79
N LEU A 96 -7.75 -11.69 -17.26
CA LEU A 96 -7.61 -11.45 -15.82
C LEU A 96 -8.88 -10.87 -15.18
N VAL A 97 -9.95 -10.66 -15.97
CA VAL A 97 -11.26 -10.29 -15.45
C VAL A 97 -12.10 -11.56 -15.33
N GLU A 98 -12.26 -12.04 -14.11
CA GLU A 98 -12.92 -13.32 -13.84
C GLU A 98 -14.31 -13.12 -13.23
N LEU A 99 -15.24 -14.01 -13.61
CA LEU A 99 -16.56 -14.09 -13.00
C LEU A 99 -16.55 -15.20 -11.95
N ARG A 100 -16.79 -14.84 -10.69
CA ARG A 100 -16.80 -15.73 -9.54
C ARG A 100 -18.21 -15.86 -8.97
N THR A 101 -18.46 -16.89 -8.18
CA THR A 101 -19.73 -17.01 -7.47
C THR A 101 -19.67 -16.27 -6.14
N GLU A 102 -20.74 -15.57 -5.75
CA GLU A 102 -20.82 -14.88 -4.47
C GLU A 102 -20.59 -15.83 -3.28
N ARG A 103 -20.96 -17.12 -3.44
CA ARG A 103 -20.72 -18.17 -2.43
C ARG A 103 -19.23 -18.38 -2.10
N GLU A 104 -18.32 -18.14 -3.06
CA GLU A 104 -16.87 -18.26 -2.83
C GLU A 104 -16.38 -17.22 -1.83
N PHE A 105 -16.96 -16.02 -1.89
CA PHE A 105 -16.67 -14.92 -0.97
C PHE A 105 -17.29 -15.16 0.40
N LEU A 106 -18.56 -15.56 0.45
CA LEU A 106 -19.26 -15.84 1.69
C LEU A 106 -18.61 -16.96 2.51
N ARG A 107 -18.00 -17.97 1.85
CA ARG A 107 -17.21 -19.00 2.55
C ARG A 107 -15.97 -18.48 3.25
N GLN A 108 -15.48 -17.32 2.83
CA GLN A 108 -14.35 -16.63 3.44
C GLN A 108 -14.81 -15.47 4.33
N GLU A 109 -16.11 -15.43 4.66
CA GLU A 109 -16.75 -14.36 5.46
C GLU A 109 -16.61 -12.96 4.83
N ILE A 110 -16.41 -12.90 3.52
CA ILE A 110 -16.33 -11.66 2.74
C ILE A 110 -17.68 -11.37 2.13
N ASN A 111 -18.25 -10.19 2.39
CA ASN A 111 -19.42 -9.70 1.67
C ASN A 111 -18.92 -8.79 0.52
N PRO A 112 -18.99 -9.22 -0.75
CA PRO A 112 -18.35 -8.51 -1.84
C PRO A 112 -19.16 -7.28 -2.26
N ASP A 113 -18.52 -6.12 -2.25
CA ASP A 113 -19.05 -4.86 -2.77
C ASP A 113 -18.19 -4.32 -3.91
N VAL A 114 -18.79 -3.52 -4.80
CA VAL A 114 -18.09 -2.89 -5.92
C VAL A 114 -17.02 -1.93 -5.40
N GLY A 115 -15.79 -2.09 -5.91
CA GLY A 115 -14.62 -1.33 -5.48
C GLY A 115 -13.83 -1.99 -4.34
N MET A 116 -14.32 -3.08 -3.75
CA MET A 116 -13.61 -3.81 -2.69
C MET A 116 -12.40 -4.53 -3.26
N GLU A 117 -11.28 -4.43 -2.56
CA GLU A 117 -10.09 -5.24 -2.81
C GLU A 117 -10.28 -6.62 -2.18
N VAL A 118 -10.01 -7.67 -2.94
CA VAL A 118 -10.18 -9.04 -2.51
C VAL A 118 -8.97 -9.90 -2.87
N SER A 119 -8.71 -10.91 -2.03
CA SER A 119 -7.68 -11.91 -2.30
C SER A 119 -8.32 -13.27 -2.44
N ILE A 120 -8.30 -13.85 -3.64
CA ILE A 120 -8.94 -15.14 -3.93
C ILE A 120 -7.94 -16.05 -4.64
N GLY A 121 -7.74 -17.25 -4.10
CA GLY A 121 -6.82 -18.22 -4.68
C GLY A 121 -5.39 -17.71 -4.80
N GLY A 122 -4.94 -16.86 -3.87
CA GLY A 122 -3.61 -16.24 -3.87
C GLY A 122 -3.45 -15.09 -4.88
N LYS A 123 -4.53 -14.68 -5.57
CA LYS A 123 -4.55 -13.53 -6.47
C LYS A 123 -5.27 -12.36 -5.82
N HIS A 124 -4.69 -11.17 -5.90
CA HIS A 124 -5.32 -9.92 -5.47
C HIS A 124 -6.05 -9.28 -6.64
N GLY A 125 -7.26 -8.78 -6.39
CA GLY A 125 -8.07 -8.12 -7.42
C GLY A 125 -9.08 -7.18 -6.82
N ILE A 126 -9.78 -6.44 -7.70
CA ILE A 126 -10.82 -5.48 -7.32
C ILE A 126 -12.16 -5.96 -7.86
N VAL A 127 -13.18 -5.93 -7.01
CA VAL A 127 -14.57 -6.23 -7.40
C VAL A 127 -15.09 -5.11 -8.30
N THR A 128 -15.47 -5.45 -9.54
CA THR A 128 -15.96 -4.46 -10.51
C THR A 128 -17.47 -4.50 -10.72
N ALA A 129 -18.11 -5.62 -10.37
CA ALA A 129 -19.57 -5.73 -10.39
C ALA A 129 -20.03 -6.87 -9.48
N VAL A 130 -21.19 -6.69 -8.83
CA VAL A 130 -21.90 -7.70 -8.08
C VAL A 130 -23.34 -7.76 -8.62
N SER A 131 -23.76 -8.89 -9.15
CA SER A 131 -25.12 -9.06 -9.69
C SER A 131 -25.54 -10.51 -9.75
N ALA A 132 -26.78 -10.79 -9.34
CA ALA A 132 -27.42 -12.11 -9.46
C ALA A 132 -26.58 -13.29 -8.91
N GLY A 133 -25.96 -13.10 -7.72
CA GLY A 133 -25.11 -14.12 -7.09
C GLY A 133 -23.77 -14.35 -7.78
N ARG A 134 -23.37 -13.44 -8.66
CA ARG A 134 -22.08 -13.45 -9.36
C ARG A 134 -21.32 -12.16 -9.08
N VAL A 135 -20.01 -12.31 -8.91
CA VAL A 135 -19.06 -11.23 -8.62
C VAL A 135 -18.04 -11.20 -9.74
N ARG A 136 -17.90 -10.05 -10.40
CA ARG A 136 -16.83 -9.83 -11.39
C ARG A 136 -15.63 -9.24 -10.68
N VAL A 137 -14.50 -9.93 -10.73
CA VAL A 137 -13.24 -9.49 -10.13
C VAL A 137 -12.23 -9.22 -11.23
N ASP A 138 -11.58 -8.08 -11.16
CA ASP A 138 -10.47 -7.70 -12.02
C ASP A 138 -9.16 -7.92 -11.27
N PHE A 139 -8.35 -8.86 -11.74
CA PHE A 139 -7.04 -9.19 -11.20
C PHE A 139 -5.89 -8.50 -11.96
N ASN A 140 -6.20 -7.57 -12.87
CA ASN A 140 -5.18 -6.73 -13.50
C ASN A 140 -4.52 -5.80 -12.48
N ASN A 141 -3.29 -5.38 -12.77
CA ASN A 141 -2.69 -4.25 -12.07
C ASN A 141 -3.66 -3.04 -12.14
N PRO A 142 -3.94 -2.35 -11.03
CA PRO A 142 -4.84 -1.19 -11.01
C PRO A 142 -4.48 -0.06 -11.99
N LEU A 143 -3.22 0.00 -12.41
CA LEU A 143 -2.70 0.98 -13.37
C LEU A 143 -2.68 0.45 -14.81
N ALA A 144 -2.95 -0.85 -15.04
CA ALA A 144 -2.93 -1.45 -16.38
C ALA A 144 -3.93 -0.78 -17.34
N GLY A 145 -3.50 -0.53 -18.55
CA GLY A 145 -4.30 0.14 -19.59
C GLY A 145 -4.48 1.64 -19.40
N LYS A 146 -3.86 2.24 -18.37
CA LYS A 146 -3.95 3.68 -18.11
C LYS A 146 -2.69 4.40 -18.58
N VAL A 147 -2.85 5.61 -19.06
CA VAL A 147 -1.74 6.54 -19.29
C VAL A 147 -1.30 7.07 -17.93
N LEU A 148 -0.01 7.03 -17.65
CA LEU A 148 0.57 7.53 -16.41
C LEU A 148 1.25 8.86 -16.69
N LYS A 149 1.00 9.84 -15.82
CA LYS A 149 1.69 11.14 -15.83
C LYS A 149 2.57 11.21 -14.61
N TYR A 150 3.86 11.46 -14.80
CA TYR A 150 4.79 11.76 -13.72
C TYR A 150 5.31 13.18 -13.86
N VAL A 151 5.30 13.90 -12.76
CA VAL A 151 6.11 15.11 -12.57
C VAL A 151 7.16 14.74 -11.54
N PHE A 152 8.42 14.74 -11.93
CA PHE A 152 9.49 14.25 -11.09
C PHE A 152 10.72 15.16 -11.12
N LYS A 153 11.49 15.10 -10.03
CA LYS A 153 12.73 15.85 -9.88
C LYS A 153 13.79 14.93 -9.28
N PRO A 154 14.83 14.56 -10.05
CA PRO A 154 15.99 13.87 -9.50
C PRO A 154 16.81 14.85 -8.67
N LEU A 155 17.00 14.59 -7.38
CA LEU A 155 17.67 15.53 -6.47
C LEU A 155 19.18 15.34 -6.46
N ARG A 156 19.60 14.10 -6.27
CA ARG A 156 21.01 13.72 -6.13
C ARG A 156 21.20 12.27 -6.50
N LYS A 157 22.44 11.88 -6.81
CA LYS A 157 22.82 10.48 -7.02
C LYS A 157 23.83 10.03 -5.97
N ALA A 158 23.80 8.74 -5.66
CA ALA A 158 24.75 8.11 -4.74
C ALA A 158 26.15 8.16 -5.33
N LYS A 159 27.08 8.84 -4.64
CA LYS A 159 28.47 9.03 -5.08
C LYS A 159 29.42 8.05 -4.43
N THR A 160 29.15 7.69 -3.18
CA THR A 160 30.03 6.83 -2.39
C THR A 160 29.44 5.42 -2.25
N PRO A 161 30.28 4.39 -2.05
CA PRO A 161 29.79 3.05 -1.75
C PRO A 161 28.87 3.00 -0.52
N GLU A 162 29.13 3.82 0.50
CA GLU A 162 28.28 3.88 1.69
C GLU A 162 26.89 4.43 1.37
N GLU A 163 26.79 5.50 0.57
CA GLU A 163 25.51 6.05 0.12
C GLU A 163 24.73 5.01 -0.69
N ARG A 164 25.41 4.22 -1.53
CA ARG A 164 24.77 3.12 -2.29
C ARG A 164 24.24 2.05 -1.36
N VAL A 165 25.01 1.63 -0.36
CA VAL A 165 24.57 0.63 0.62
C VAL A 165 23.34 1.14 1.39
N ARG A 166 23.35 2.39 1.87
CA ARG A 166 22.20 2.99 2.57
C ARG A 166 20.97 3.06 1.68
N ALA A 167 21.12 3.54 0.46
CA ALA A 167 20.01 3.63 -0.48
C ALA A 167 19.40 2.27 -0.81
N ILE A 168 20.20 1.22 -0.96
CA ILE A 168 19.73 -0.14 -1.20
C ILE A 168 18.97 -0.68 0.01
N LEU A 169 19.48 -0.48 1.22
CA LEU A 169 18.79 -0.85 2.45
C LEU A 169 17.45 -0.13 2.57
N ASP A 170 17.39 1.14 2.19
CA ASP A 170 16.18 1.94 2.22
C ASP A 170 15.15 1.45 1.19
N MET A 171 15.57 1.23 -0.05
CA MET A 171 14.69 0.74 -1.13
C MET A 171 14.09 -0.63 -0.83
N ASP A 172 14.87 -1.55 -0.28
CA ASP A 172 14.46 -2.95 -0.20
C ASP A 172 13.80 -3.31 1.13
N TYR A 173 14.13 -2.59 2.19
CA TYR A 173 13.61 -2.87 3.52
C TYR A 173 12.99 -1.63 4.18
N GLY A 174 13.62 -0.46 4.03
CA GLY A 174 13.39 0.73 4.84
C GLY A 174 14.29 0.74 6.08
N LEU A 175 14.17 1.73 6.94
CA LEU A 175 14.92 1.87 8.19
C LEU A 175 16.45 1.92 8.00
N ALA A 176 16.96 2.38 6.85
CA ALA A 176 18.38 2.40 6.52
C ALA A 176 19.24 3.11 7.59
N ASP A 177 18.71 4.12 8.25
CA ASP A 177 19.39 4.88 9.30
C ASP A 177 19.69 4.07 10.56
N GLN A 178 18.96 2.98 10.79
CA GLN A 178 19.17 2.11 11.95
C GLN A 178 20.30 1.10 11.75
N PHE A 179 20.76 0.92 10.49
CA PHE A 179 21.90 0.06 10.19
C PHE A 179 23.20 0.79 10.37
N LYS A 180 24.15 0.20 11.09
CA LYS A 180 25.50 0.72 11.16
C LYS A 180 26.34 0.05 10.06
N ILE A 181 26.96 0.87 9.20
CA ILE A 181 27.67 0.40 8.02
C ILE A 181 29.14 0.72 8.19
N HIS A 182 30.00 -0.28 8.08
CA HIS A 182 31.44 -0.16 8.08
C HIS A 182 32.01 -0.70 6.77
N LEU A 183 32.67 0.16 6.00
CA LEU A 183 33.30 -0.20 4.75
C LEU A 183 34.81 -0.30 4.92
N LYS A 184 35.40 -1.45 4.60
CA LYS A 184 36.84 -1.65 4.63
C LYS A 184 37.26 -2.57 3.51
N ASP A 185 38.26 -2.17 2.71
CA ASP A 185 38.89 -2.95 1.65
C ASP A 185 37.91 -3.60 0.65
N GLY A 186 36.78 -2.92 0.36
CA GLY A 186 35.71 -3.43 -0.50
C GLY A 186 34.79 -4.43 0.19
N THR A 187 34.89 -4.58 1.51
CA THR A 187 33.96 -5.36 2.35
C THR A 187 33.01 -4.43 3.06
N ALA A 188 31.70 -4.69 2.96
CA ALA A 188 30.69 -4.03 3.78
C ALA A 188 30.36 -4.91 4.97
N GLU A 189 30.59 -4.41 6.17
CA GLU A 189 30.09 -4.98 7.42
C GLU A 189 28.90 -4.15 7.88
N ILE A 190 27.74 -4.79 7.92
CA ILE A 190 26.45 -4.15 8.17
C ILE A 190 25.88 -4.74 9.45
N GLN A 191 25.89 -3.93 10.53
CA GLN A 191 25.29 -4.32 11.80
C GLN A 191 23.77 -4.18 11.69
N VAL A 192 23.09 -5.29 11.92
CA VAL A 192 21.63 -5.43 11.81
C VAL A 192 20.98 -4.89 13.09
N PRO A 193 20.03 -3.96 13.03
CA PRO A 193 19.35 -3.45 14.21
C PRO A 193 18.46 -4.51 14.87
N ASP A 194 18.19 -4.35 16.17
CA ASP A 194 17.44 -5.33 16.95
C ASP A 194 16.04 -5.62 16.39
N VAL A 195 15.38 -4.61 15.84
CA VAL A 195 14.04 -4.77 15.22
C VAL A 195 14.05 -5.78 14.07
N CYS A 196 15.13 -5.87 13.32
CA CYS A 196 15.24 -6.79 12.17
C CYS A 196 15.42 -8.24 12.58
N LYS A 197 15.89 -8.53 13.82
CA LYS A 197 16.20 -9.89 14.26
C LYS A 197 14.96 -10.80 14.34
N THR A 198 13.78 -10.21 14.48
CA THR A 198 12.49 -10.91 14.59
C THR A 198 11.48 -10.49 13.52
N ASP A 199 11.89 -9.64 12.57
CA ASP A 199 11.00 -9.12 11.52
C ASP A 199 11.00 -10.02 10.29
N GLU A 200 9.86 -10.63 9.99
CA GLU A 200 9.66 -11.47 8.79
C GLU A 200 9.96 -10.71 7.49
N LYS A 201 9.64 -9.40 7.44
CA LYS A 201 9.94 -8.55 6.30
C LYS A 201 11.44 -8.49 6.02
N TRP A 202 12.27 -8.39 7.07
CA TRP A 202 13.72 -8.41 6.93
C TRP A 202 14.22 -9.73 6.35
N PHE A 203 13.73 -10.87 6.82
CA PHE A 203 14.15 -12.19 6.30
C PHE A 203 13.88 -12.33 4.81
N VAL A 204 12.73 -11.85 4.33
CA VAL A 204 12.39 -11.87 2.90
C VAL A 204 13.23 -10.84 2.11
N SER A 205 13.35 -9.61 2.62
CA SER A 205 14.07 -8.52 1.95
C SER A 205 15.58 -8.75 1.86
N LYS A 206 16.16 -9.44 2.84
CA LYS A 206 17.62 -9.72 2.91
C LYS A 206 18.18 -10.33 1.63
N PHE A 207 17.45 -11.24 0.97
CA PHE A 207 17.89 -11.82 -0.30
C PHE A 207 18.02 -10.76 -1.40
N ARG A 208 17.07 -9.85 -1.50
CA ARG A 208 17.08 -8.74 -2.46
C ARG A 208 18.18 -7.76 -2.13
N VAL A 209 18.30 -7.36 -0.88
CA VAL A 209 19.39 -6.50 -0.39
C VAL A 209 20.75 -7.08 -0.78
N VAL A 210 20.99 -8.37 -0.54
CA VAL A 210 22.26 -9.01 -0.91
C VAL A 210 22.50 -8.98 -2.42
N ALA A 211 21.48 -9.28 -3.22
CA ALA A 211 21.59 -9.26 -4.68
C ALA A 211 21.95 -7.86 -5.18
N ASP A 212 21.29 -6.84 -4.69
CA ASP A 212 21.48 -5.45 -5.10
C ASP A 212 22.81 -4.87 -4.61
N LEU A 213 23.22 -5.20 -3.38
CA LEU A 213 24.54 -4.80 -2.88
C LEU A 213 25.69 -5.37 -3.71
N ARG A 214 25.56 -6.62 -4.17
CA ARG A 214 26.54 -7.24 -5.06
C ARG A 214 26.61 -6.58 -6.43
N GLU A 215 25.46 -6.15 -6.94
CA GLU A 215 25.38 -5.63 -8.31
C GLU A 215 25.65 -4.11 -8.38
N LEU A 216 25.20 -3.36 -7.37
CA LEU A 216 25.12 -1.90 -7.44
C LEU A 216 26.13 -1.17 -6.54
N ALA A 217 26.65 -1.83 -5.50
CA ALA A 217 27.52 -1.15 -4.54
C ALA A 217 29.02 -1.40 -4.77
N ASP A 218 29.40 -2.16 -5.80
CA ASP A 218 30.79 -2.51 -6.15
C ASP A 218 31.59 -3.08 -4.95
N LEU A 219 30.95 -4.02 -4.24
CA LEU A 219 31.50 -4.67 -3.06
C LEU A 219 32.08 -6.05 -3.36
N LYS A 220 33.24 -6.38 -2.80
CA LYS A 220 33.85 -7.71 -2.87
C LYS A 220 33.14 -8.71 -1.96
N SER A 221 32.74 -8.27 -0.78
CA SER A 221 32.02 -9.10 0.18
C SER A 221 31.07 -8.27 1.06
N ILE A 222 30.03 -8.96 1.57
CA ILE A 222 29.02 -8.37 2.43
C ILE A 222 28.90 -9.27 3.66
N ARG A 223 28.93 -8.65 4.85
CA ARG A 223 28.73 -9.31 6.14
C ARG A 223 27.60 -8.65 6.86
N PHE A 224 26.62 -9.44 7.31
CA PHE A 224 25.62 -8.98 8.26
C PHE A 224 26.01 -9.46 9.64
N VAL A 225 26.08 -8.53 10.58
CA VAL A 225 26.43 -8.80 11.96
C VAL A 225 25.18 -8.60 12.82
N GLU A 226 24.75 -9.67 13.48
CA GLU A 226 23.68 -9.65 14.47
C GLU A 226 24.33 -9.81 15.85
N GLU A 227 24.19 -8.79 16.69
CA GLU A 227 24.77 -8.78 18.02
C GLU A 227 23.68 -9.07 19.06
N TYR A 228 23.89 -10.09 19.89
CA TYR A 228 22.96 -10.49 20.95
C TYR A 228 23.62 -10.26 22.30
N GLU A 229 23.30 -9.13 22.94
CA GLU A 229 23.82 -8.82 24.27
C GLU A 229 23.08 -9.63 25.34
N LYS A 230 23.82 -10.07 26.36
CA LYS A 230 23.23 -10.64 27.57
C LYS A 230 22.48 -9.54 28.30
N LYS A 231 21.17 -9.64 28.37
CA LYS A 231 20.35 -8.72 29.17
C LYS A 231 20.71 -8.90 30.63
N GLU A 232 21.39 -7.94 31.24
CA GLU A 232 21.48 -7.88 32.66
C GLU A 232 20.08 -7.72 33.28
N PRO A 233 19.72 -8.47 34.33
CA PRO A 233 18.43 -8.30 34.97
C PRO A 233 18.33 -6.84 35.44
N LYS A 234 17.32 -6.12 34.99
CA LYS A 234 16.99 -4.79 35.51
C LYS A 234 16.95 -4.89 37.02
N PRO A 235 17.69 -4.06 37.77
CA PRO A 235 17.55 -4.04 39.21
C PRO A 235 16.09 -3.78 39.54
N GLU A 236 15.46 -4.73 40.23
CA GLU A 236 14.08 -4.55 40.71
C GLU A 236 14.07 -3.25 41.51
N ALA A 237 13.23 -2.31 41.06
CA ALA A 237 12.97 -1.08 41.80
C ALA A 237 12.53 -1.50 43.20
N LYS A 238 13.39 -1.26 44.21
CA LYS A 238 13.09 -1.48 45.60
C LYS A 238 11.74 -0.83 45.89
N ALA A 239 10.76 -1.66 46.20
CA ALA A 239 9.47 -1.21 46.66
C ALA A 239 9.71 -0.33 47.91
N GLU A 240 9.34 0.93 47.84
CA GLU A 240 9.30 1.80 49.01
C GLU A 240 8.38 1.17 50.04
N PRO A 241 8.79 1.12 51.31
CA PRO A 241 7.95 0.55 52.36
C PRO A 241 6.71 1.45 52.52
N LYS A 242 5.52 0.87 52.26
CA LYS A 242 4.25 1.48 52.65
C LYS A 242 4.29 1.77 54.15
N LYS A 243 4.22 3.04 54.53
CA LYS A 243 3.97 3.50 55.89
C LYS A 243 2.70 2.84 56.40
N ALA A 244 2.86 2.18 57.53
CA ALA A 244 1.78 1.60 58.30
C ALA A 244 0.87 2.73 58.80
N GLU A 245 -0.39 2.70 58.36
CA GLU A 245 -1.47 3.43 59.05
C GLU A 245 -2.04 2.54 60.14
N THR A 246 -1.99 3.03 61.35
CA THR A 246 -2.56 2.51 62.58
C THR A 246 -4.08 2.36 62.51
N PRO A 247 -4.65 1.37 63.16
CA PRO A 247 -6.09 1.12 63.18
C PRO A 247 -6.80 2.04 64.18
N VAL A 248 -7.88 2.66 63.75
CA VAL A 248 -8.86 3.30 64.64
C VAL A 248 -10.11 2.44 64.67
N GLU A 249 -10.52 2.22 65.91
CA GLU A 249 -11.58 1.36 66.40
C GLU A 249 -12.98 1.70 65.87
N LYS A 250 -13.76 0.63 65.89
CA LYS A 250 -15.22 0.46 65.84
C LYS A 250 -16.08 1.59 66.37
N ASP A 251 -17.21 1.84 65.72
CA ASP A 251 -18.50 1.69 66.38
C ASP A 251 -19.64 1.41 65.40
N THR A 252 -20.44 0.52 65.87
CA THR A 252 -21.71 -0.07 65.55
C THR A 252 -22.79 0.85 65.04
N ALA A 253 -23.61 0.40 64.10
CA ALA A 253 -25.08 0.22 64.11
C ALA A 253 -25.60 -0.03 62.68
N GLU A 254 -25.99 -1.25 62.42
CA GLU A 254 -27.38 -1.79 62.35
C GLU A 254 -28.34 -1.05 61.37
N LYS A 255 -28.76 -1.74 60.42
CA LYS A 255 -30.05 -2.32 60.04
C LYS A 255 -30.44 -2.20 58.55
N GLN A 256 -30.71 -3.40 58.06
CA GLN A 256 -31.89 -3.84 57.30
C GLN A 256 -32.08 -3.31 55.90
N ALA A 257 -31.93 -4.23 54.98
CA ALA A 257 -32.97 -5.07 54.35
C ALA A 257 -33.48 -4.43 53.07
N GLU A 258 -33.39 -5.16 52.04
CA GLU A 258 -34.45 -5.86 51.34
C GLU A 258 -34.48 -5.57 49.83
N GLU A 259 -34.37 -6.63 49.12
CA GLU A 259 -35.09 -7.09 47.95
C GLU A 259 -34.67 -6.62 46.55
N ALA A 260 -34.20 -7.61 45.81
CA ALA A 260 -34.41 -7.79 44.39
C ALA A 260 -35.90 -8.17 44.14
N PRO A 261 -36.44 -8.34 42.97
CA PRO A 261 -35.88 -8.40 41.61
C PRO A 261 -36.77 -7.84 40.49
N ALA A 262 -36.32 -8.04 39.26
CA ALA A 262 -37.10 -8.29 38.04
C ALA A 262 -37.83 -7.10 37.36
N GLN A 263 -37.73 -6.89 36.10
CA GLN A 263 -38.28 -7.58 34.94
C GLN A 263 -38.19 -6.71 33.69
N ARG A 264 -37.89 -7.37 32.60
CA ARG A 264 -38.13 -6.86 31.23
C ARG A 264 -39.61 -6.65 31.00
N PRO A 265 -39.98 -5.79 30.02
CA PRO A 265 -41.04 -6.23 29.14
C PRO A 265 -40.68 -6.20 27.65
N ARG A 266 -40.93 -7.33 27.03
CA ARG A 266 -41.29 -7.46 25.61
C ARG A 266 -42.58 -6.70 25.33
N LYS A 267 -42.64 -6.00 24.19
CA LYS A 267 -43.91 -5.73 23.51
C LYS A 267 -43.76 -6.04 22.03
N LYS A 268 -44.50 -6.88 21.68
CA LYS A 268 -45.31 -7.53 20.65
C LYS A 268 -45.70 -6.53 19.53
N ALA A 269 -45.69 -7.19 18.35
CA ALA A 269 -46.22 -6.82 17.07
C ALA A 269 -47.67 -6.32 17.11
N THR A 270 -47.99 -5.43 16.18
CA THR A 270 -49.34 -5.42 15.57
C THR A 270 -49.22 -5.14 14.08
N ALA A 271 -49.71 -6.09 13.34
CA ALA A 271 -50.03 -6.04 11.92
C ALA A 271 -51.26 -5.16 11.69
N THR A 272 -51.23 -4.38 10.63
CA THR A 272 -52.48 -3.87 10.06
C THR A 272 -52.46 -4.00 8.54
N LYS A 273 -53.45 -4.67 8.03
CA LYS A 273 -53.80 -5.09 6.67
C LYS A 273 -54.82 -4.07 6.11
N ALA A 274 -54.60 -3.58 4.90
CA ALA A 274 -55.65 -3.13 3.98
C ALA A 274 -55.04 -3.07 2.59
N LYS A 275 -55.42 -3.87 1.67
CA LYS A 275 -56.52 -4.04 0.72
C LYS A 275 -56.71 -2.80 -0.17
N GLY A 276 -56.46 -3.00 -1.49
CA GLY A 276 -57.35 -2.48 -2.48
C GLY A 276 -56.72 -2.06 -3.81
N ALA A 277 -57.04 -2.85 -4.83
CA ALA A 277 -57.39 -2.48 -6.20
C ALA A 277 -56.29 -2.21 -7.23
N GLY A 278 -56.11 -3.17 -8.16
CA GLY A 278 -55.80 -2.89 -9.56
C GLY A 278 -57.13 -2.69 -10.34
N PRO A 279 -57.18 -2.73 -11.66
CA PRO A 279 -56.21 -2.78 -12.74
C PRO A 279 -56.48 -1.78 -13.87
N ALA A 280 -55.54 -1.52 -14.81
CA ALA A 280 -55.97 -1.17 -16.18
C ALA A 280 -54.85 -1.47 -17.18
N SER A 281 -55.18 -2.33 -18.08
CA SER A 281 -54.52 -2.71 -19.31
C SER A 281 -54.52 -1.56 -20.32
N SER A 282 -53.46 -1.40 -21.10
CA SER A 282 -53.58 -0.88 -22.44
C SER A 282 -52.50 -1.50 -23.35
N LYS A 283 -52.99 -2.37 -24.20
CA LYS A 283 -52.35 -2.87 -25.42
C LYS A 283 -52.06 -1.71 -26.35
N ARG A 284 -50.96 -1.76 -27.05
CA ARG A 284 -50.91 -1.50 -28.52
C ARG A 284 -49.67 -2.10 -29.11
N GLU A 285 -49.92 -2.81 -30.14
CA GLU A 285 -49.04 -3.54 -31.07
C GLU A 285 -48.40 -2.61 -32.12
N PRO A 286 -47.71 -3.18 -33.15
CA PRO A 286 -46.47 -2.65 -33.69
C PRO A 286 -46.65 -2.04 -35.09
N SER A 287 -45.70 -1.27 -35.57
CA SER A 287 -45.58 -0.95 -37.02
C SER A 287 -44.10 -1.03 -37.45
N LYS A 288 -43.82 -2.02 -38.22
CA LYS A 288 -43.57 -2.16 -39.66
C LYS A 288 -42.45 -1.27 -40.22
N THR A 289 -41.38 -1.96 -40.62
CA THR A 289 -40.60 -1.94 -41.88
C THR A 289 -40.40 -0.62 -42.58
N GLU A 290 -39.12 -0.26 -42.83
CA GLU A 290 -38.73 0.15 -44.15
C GLU A 290 -37.25 -0.11 -44.45
N LYS A 291 -37.04 -0.51 -45.69
CA LYS A 291 -35.89 -1.07 -46.36
C LYS A 291 -34.74 -0.07 -46.55
N ALA A 292 -33.56 -0.65 -46.73
CA ALA A 292 -32.38 -0.06 -47.34
C ALA A 292 -32.65 0.52 -48.73
N PRO A 293 -31.73 1.35 -49.25
CA PRO A 293 -31.07 0.90 -50.47
C PRO A 293 -29.54 0.96 -50.42
N GLU A 294 -29.01 0.07 -51.21
CA GLU A 294 -27.68 -0.15 -51.71
C GLU A 294 -27.20 0.99 -52.63
N GLU A 295 -25.86 1.00 -52.84
CA GLU A 295 -25.10 1.57 -53.98
C GLU A 295 -24.71 3.07 -53.93
N LEU A 296 -23.45 3.37 -53.81
CA LEU A 296 -22.37 3.39 -54.81
C LEU A 296 -21.00 3.59 -54.14
#